data_e010f015bc72cc5aea569215be224cce
#
_entry.id   e010f015bc72cc5aea569215be224cce
#
_cell.length_a   1.000
_cell.length_b   1.000
_cell.length_c   1.000
_cell.angle_alpha   90.00
_cell.angle_beta   90.00
_cell.angle_gamma   90.00
#
_symmetry.space_group_name_H-M   'P 1'
#
loop_
_entity.id
_entity.type
_entity.pdbx_description
1 polymer ?
#
loop_
_entity_poly.entity_id
_entity_poly.type
_entity_poly.pdbx_seq_one_letter_code
_entity_poly.pdbx_strand_id
1 'polypeptide(L)'
;MMYIGYILGRKKSTKIRENGIAMHSQADQYGWFVAVYTGLPAILLVSVVSFISLFHITLLPAPALVGASIALMALSLYLFQNMVKPELRARNVLENSIKYLLIFASFISVLTTFGILFSILFEALHFFQIENFFHFIFGTQWFPEADKFGAFPLFAGTFYITIIAMAIAIPIGLLSAIYMSEYASNKTRNLIKPLLEILAGIPTVVYGFFAAITIAPAIVAFFEQFGFEVSFQNALAPGIVMGIMIIPIISSLSDDVISSVPQHVRHGSLALGMNKAETIKFVVLPSALPGIIAASLLGVSRALGETMIVVMAAGLQANLTLNPLDTMTTVTVRIVDAMTGDQAFNSPETLSAFALGLVLFLVTLVINIFSSYVIRKFHKKYKVSNL
;
A
#
# COMPACT_ATOMS: atom_id res chain seq x y z
N MET A 1 31.01 17.35 2.52
CA MET A 1 31.98 16.56 1.71
C MET A 1 31.40 16.17 0.34
N MET A 2 30.23 15.52 0.22
CA MET A 2 29.65 15.14 -1.09
C MET A 2 29.45 16.35 -2.03
N TYR A 3 28.91 17.46 -1.53
CA TYR A 3 28.76 18.69 -2.31
C TYR A 3 30.10 19.27 -2.79
N ILE A 4 31.12 19.23 -1.95
CA ILE A 4 32.50 19.61 -2.32
C ILE A 4 32.99 18.67 -3.44
N GLY A 5 32.76 17.37 -3.30
CA GLY A 5 33.10 16.37 -4.32
C GLY A 5 32.45 16.66 -5.67
N TYR A 6 31.16 17.02 -5.66
CA TYR A 6 30.46 17.42 -6.89
C TYR A 6 31.13 18.62 -7.59
N ILE A 7 31.41 19.69 -6.81
CA ILE A 7 32.05 20.91 -7.35
C ILE A 7 33.44 20.60 -7.90
N LEU A 8 34.24 19.85 -7.16
CA LEU A 8 35.63 19.52 -7.55
C LEU A 8 35.64 18.61 -8.80
N GLY A 9 34.81 17.59 -8.85
CA GLY A 9 34.70 16.69 -10.01
C GLY A 9 34.25 17.43 -11.28
N ARG A 10 33.24 18.30 -11.14
CA ARG A 10 32.75 19.15 -12.23
C ARG A 10 33.82 20.14 -12.73
N LYS A 11 34.47 20.89 -11.79
CA LYS A 11 35.53 21.85 -12.17
C LYS A 11 36.72 21.16 -12.82
N LYS A 12 37.15 20.00 -12.33
CA LYS A 12 38.26 19.27 -12.93
C LYS A 12 37.97 18.82 -14.36
N SER A 13 36.76 18.27 -14.59
CA SER A 13 36.35 17.85 -15.95
C SER A 13 36.21 19.04 -16.90
N THR A 14 35.69 20.19 -16.45
CA THR A 14 35.58 21.41 -17.25
C THR A 14 36.98 21.92 -17.62
N LYS A 15 37.93 21.98 -16.68
CA LYS A 15 39.31 22.42 -16.94
C LYS A 15 40.03 21.52 -17.96
N ILE A 16 39.83 20.18 -17.89
CA ILE A 16 40.41 19.24 -18.86
C ILE A 16 39.84 19.52 -20.27
N ARG A 17 38.53 19.81 -20.34
CA ARG A 17 37.84 20.12 -21.61
C ARG A 17 38.31 21.47 -22.20
N GLU A 18 38.53 22.50 -21.37
CA GLU A 18 39.07 23.79 -21.77
C GLU A 18 40.50 23.66 -22.34
N ASN A 19 41.26 22.66 -21.89
CA ASN A 19 42.56 22.34 -22.47
C ASN A 19 42.51 21.55 -23.78
N GLY A 20 41.36 21.49 -24.44
CA GLY A 20 41.15 20.85 -25.73
C GLY A 20 41.05 19.32 -25.71
N ILE A 21 41.01 18.68 -24.53
CA ILE A 21 40.91 17.24 -24.42
C ILE A 21 39.43 16.80 -24.35
N ALA A 22 39.01 15.94 -25.28
CA ALA A 22 37.66 15.41 -25.32
C ALA A 22 37.38 14.49 -24.12
N MET A 23 36.30 14.77 -23.39
CA MET A 23 35.83 13.96 -22.25
C MET A 23 34.66 13.08 -22.70
N HIS A 24 34.64 11.80 -22.26
CA HIS A 24 33.60 10.83 -22.62
C HIS A 24 32.21 11.22 -22.11
N SER A 25 32.10 11.82 -20.92
CA SER A 25 30.85 12.09 -20.21
C SER A 25 30.68 13.60 -19.96
N GLN A 26 29.48 14.08 -19.62
CA GLN A 26 29.22 15.48 -19.31
C GLN A 26 29.89 15.91 -17.99
N ALA A 27 30.20 17.19 -17.81
CA ALA A 27 30.86 17.71 -16.61
C ALA A 27 30.08 17.43 -15.33
N ASP A 28 28.76 17.52 -15.39
CA ASP A 28 27.89 17.21 -14.24
C ASP A 28 27.94 15.74 -13.84
N GLN A 29 28.13 14.82 -14.79
CA GLN A 29 28.27 13.39 -14.50
C GLN A 29 29.57 13.08 -13.77
N TYR A 30 30.67 13.77 -14.05
CA TYR A 30 31.89 13.65 -13.25
C TYR A 30 31.72 14.26 -11.87
N GLY A 31 30.95 15.35 -11.73
CA GLY A 31 30.58 15.92 -10.44
C GLY A 31 29.82 14.92 -9.58
N TRP A 32 28.79 14.31 -10.13
CA TRP A 32 27.99 13.29 -9.44
C TRP A 32 28.78 12.02 -9.14
N PHE A 33 29.67 11.59 -10.04
CA PHE A 33 30.57 10.46 -9.77
C PHE A 33 31.40 10.70 -8.52
N VAL A 34 32.12 11.82 -8.41
CA VAL A 34 32.93 12.14 -7.23
C VAL A 34 32.07 12.29 -5.98
N ALA A 35 30.89 12.94 -6.08
CA ALA A 35 29.99 13.13 -4.95
C ALA A 35 29.49 11.81 -4.36
N VAL A 36 28.98 10.91 -5.20
CA VAL A 36 28.42 9.62 -4.78
C VAL A 36 29.51 8.74 -4.18
N TYR A 37 30.62 8.59 -4.85
CA TYR A 37 31.72 7.73 -4.35
C TYR A 37 32.49 8.32 -3.17
N THR A 38 32.40 9.62 -2.91
CA THR A 38 32.86 10.23 -1.66
C THR A 38 31.97 9.88 -0.48
N GLY A 39 30.65 9.85 -0.68
CA GLY A 39 29.69 9.59 0.40
C GLY A 39 29.47 8.11 0.70
N LEU A 40 29.48 7.26 -0.32
CA LEU A 40 29.11 5.86 -0.24
C LEU A 40 29.87 5.05 0.82
N PRO A 41 31.21 5.13 0.93
CA PRO A 41 31.95 4.37 1.96
C PRO A 41 31.59 4.78 3.39
N ALA A 42 31.35 6.08 3.62
CA ALA A 42 30.97 6.58 4.94
C ALA A 42 29.53 6.17 5.31
N ILE A 43 28.61 6.21 4.35
CA ILE A 43 27.22 5.73 4.54
C ILE A 43 27.23 4.24 4.88
N LEU A 44 28.01 3.43 4.15
CA LEU A 44 28.15 2.00 4.43
C LEU A 44 28.72 1.73 5.83
N LEU A 45 29.78 2.48 6.24
CA LEU A 45 30.35 2.35 7.57
C LEU A 45 29.30 2.63 8.66
N VAL A 46 28.59 3.76 8.54
CA VAL A 46 27.56 4.14 9.52
C VAL A 46 26.42 3.10 9.53
N SER A 47 25.97 2.64 8.38
CA SER A 47 24.89 1.64 8.28
C SER A 47 25.28 0.31 8.93
N VAL A 48 26.48 -0.19 8.67
CA VAL A 48 26.99 -1.46 9.23
C VAL A 48 27.16 -1.35 10.75
N VAL A 49 27.80 -0.27 11.24
CA VAL A 49 27.98 -0.08 12.68
C VAL A 49 26.65 0.09 13.41
N SER A 50 25.71 0.86 12.83
CA SER A 50 24.38 1.02 13.40
C SER A 50 23.59 -0.29 13.40
N PHE A 51 23.69 -1.10 12.34
CA PHE A 51 23.05 -2.42 12.29
C PHE A 51 23.58 -3.35 13.38
N ILE A 52 24.91 -3.41 13.57
CA ILE A 52 25.53 -4.25 14.61
C ILE A 52 25.15 -3.74 16.02
N SER A 53 24.99 -2.43 16.21
CA SER A 53 24.57 -1.87 17.49
C SER A 53 23.15 -2.29 17.92
N LEU A 54 22.27 -2.70 17.00
CA LEU A 54 20.95 -3.27 17.32
C LEU A 54 21.04 -4.59 18.13
N PHE A 55 22.16 -5.30 18.01
CA PHE A 55 22.43 -6.52 18.78
C PHE A 55 23.15 -6.24 20.10
N HIS A 56 23.08 -5.00 20.63
CA HIS A 56 23.79 -4.54 21.83
C HIS A 56 25.32 -4.63 21.77
N ILE A 57 25.90 -4.75 20.56
CA ILE A 57 27.34 -4.76 20.32
C ILE A 57 27.79 -3.36 19.88
N THR A 58 28.42 -2.59 20.78
CA THR A 58 28.93 -1.26 20.44
C THR A 58 30.37 -1.41 19.89
N LEU A 59 30.51 -1.34 18.55
CA LEU A 59 31.82 -1.40 17.89
C LEU A 59 32.62 -0.10 18.03
N LEU A 60 31.93 1.04 17.95
CA LEU A 60 32.53 2.36 18.01
C LEU A 60 31.63 3.32 18.80
N PRO A 61 32.19 4.14 19.70
CA PRO A 61 31.47 5.22 20.34
C PRO A 61 31.09 6.28 19.29
N ALA A 62 29.94 6.95 19.47
CA ALA A 62 29.40 7.90 18.50
C ALA A 62 30.41 8.97 18.00
N PRO A 63 31.25 9.60 18.85
CA PRO A 63 32.25 10.55 18.36
C PRO A 63 33.30 9.91 17.45
N ALA A 64 33.74 8.67 17.75
CA ALA A 64 34.68 7.95 16.92
C ALA A 64 34.09 7.55 15.57
N LEU A 65 32.84 7.15 15.54
CA LEU A 65 32.10 6.84 14.30
C LEU A 65 31.99 8.07 13.39
N VAL A 66 31.67 9.24 13.96
CA VAL A 66 31.64 10.51 13.21
C VAL A 66 33.03 10.86 12.68
N GLY A 67 34.06 10.77 13.50
CA GLY A 67 35.44 11.02 13.10
C GLY A 67 35.91 10.09 11.97
N ALA A 68 35.66 8.78 12.11
CA ALA A 68 35.96 7.77 11.09
C ALA A 68 35.24 8.03 9.78
N SER A 69 33.95 8.42 9.83
CA SER A 69 33.15 8.74 8.66
C SER A 69 33.68 9.97 7.91
N ILE A 70 34.08 11.00 8.63
CA ILE A 70 34.68 12.21 8.03
C ILE A 70 36.02 11.88 7.39
N ALA A 71 36.90 11.12 8.10
CA ALA A 71 38.21 10.71 7.58
C ALA A 71 38.05 9.84 6.31
N LEU A 72 37.09 8.92 6.31
CA LEU A 72 36.76 8.07 5.17
C LEU A 72 36.23 8.88 3.96
N MET A 73 35.36 9.87 4.21
CA MET A 73 34.91 10.79 3.16
C MET A 73 36.04 11.63 2.58
N ALA A 74 37.00 12.11 3.42
CA ALA A 74 38.14 12.88 2.95
C ALA A 74 39.09 12.05 2.09
N LEU A 75 39.38 10.82 2.52
CA LEU A 75 40.18 9.87 1.76
C LEU A 75 39.50 9.52 0.42
N SER A 76 38.24 9.19 0.45
CA SER A 76 37.42 8.89 -0.76
C SER A 76 37.40 10.07 -1.72
N LEU A 77 37.21 11.29 -1.22
CA LEU A 77 37.22 12.50 -2.04
C LEU A 77 38.56 12.63 -2.78
N TYR A 78 39.71 12.46 -2.06
CA TYR A 78 41.03 12.52 -2.67
C TYR A 78 41.21 11.45 -3.75
N LEU A 79 40.85 10.20 -3.46
CA LEU A 79 40.98 9.10 -4.42
C LEU A 79 40.11 9.29 -5.67
N PHE A 80 38.82 9.54 -5.52
CA PHE A 80 37.90 9.61 -6.64
C PHE A 80 38.03 10.89 -7.46
N GLN A 81 38.45 12.02 -6.84
CA GLN A 81 38.83 13.22 -7.60
C GLN A 81 40.01 12.94 -8.55
N ASN A 82 40.97 12.11 -8.14
CA ASN A 82 42.14 11.77 -8.96
C ASN A 82 41.78 10.79 -10.11
N MET A 83 40.70 10.04 -9.97
CA MET A 83 40.20 9.14 -11.02
C MET A 83 39.46 9.86 -12.17
N VAL A 84 39.16 11.16 -12.03
CA VAL A 84 38.58 11.96 -13.12
C VAL A 84 39.62 12.15 -14.21
N LYS A 85 39.50 11.34 -15.29
CA LYS A 85 40.34 11.31 -16.48
C LYS A 85 39.48 11.27 -17.74
N PRO A 86 40.02 11.60 -18.95
CA PRO A 86 39.28 11.58 -20.21
C PRO A 86 38.66 10.21 -20.53
N GLU A 87 39.35 9.11 -20.21
CA GLU A 87 38.91 7.74 -20.48
C GLU A 87 37.81 7.26 -19.54
N LEU A 88 37.57 7.93 -18.39
CA LEU A 88 36.57 7.52 -17.43
C LEU A 88 35.16 7.73 -17.99
N ARG A 89 34.43 6.64 -18.16
CA ARG A 89 33.01 6.62 -18.54
C ARG A 89 32.11 6.88 -17.32
N ALA A 90 32.21 8.10 -16.75
CA ALA A 90 31.54 8.47 -15.50
C ALA A 90 30.02 8.20 -15.53
N ARG A 91 29.36 8.43 -16.67
CA ARG A 91 27.95 8.12 -16.87
C ARG A 91 27.66 6.62 -16.67
N ASN A 92 28.39 5.76 -17.35
CA ASN A 92 28.15 4.29 -17.27
C ASN A 92 28.44 3.75 -15.87
N VAL A 93 29.47 4.28 -15.19
CA VAL A 93 29.79 3.89 -13.82
C VAL A 93 28.65 4.28 -12.87
N LEU A 94 28.13 5.50 -12.98
CA LEU A 94 26.98 5.96 -12.18
C LEU A 94 25.73 5.13 -12.47
N GLU A 95 25.37 4.94 -13.74
CA GLU A 95 24.19 4.13 -14.15
C GLU A 95 24.30 2.69 -13.62
N ASN A 96 25.47 2.08 -13.71
CA ASN A 96 25.68 0.74 -13.17
C ASN A 96 25.60 0.73 -11.64
N SER A 97 26.15 1.72 -10.95
CA SER A 97 26.07 1.81 -9.49
C SER A 97 24.64 1.97 -9.00
N ILE A 98 23.84 2.82 -9.67
CA ILE A 98 22.41 2.97 -9.40
C ILE A 98 21.69 1.66 -9.66
N LYS A 99 21.96 1.00 -10.79
CA LYS A 99 21.37 -0.29 -11.13
C LYS A 99 21.64 -1.36 -10.05
N TYR A 100 22.88 -1.50 -9.59
CA TYR A 100 23.22 -2.47 -8.55
C TYR A 100 22.57 -2.12 -7.20
N LEU A 101 22.48 -0.83 -6.86
CA LEU A 101 21.80 -0.38 -5.66
C LEU A 101 20.30 -0.71 -5.71
N LEU A 102 19.64 -0.49 -6.85
CA LEU A 102 18.23 -0.84 -7.05
C LEU A 102 18.00 -2.36 -6.99
N ILE A 103 18.90 -3.15 -7.61
CA ILE A 103 18.84 -4.62 -7.52
C ILE A 103 19.00 -5.08 -6.07
N PHE A 104 19.95 -4.51 -5.34
CA PHE A 104 20.18 -4.84 -3.92
C PHE A 104 18.98 -4.47 -3.04
N ALA A 105 18.42 -3.27 -3.23
CA ALA A 105 17.21 -2.84 -2.52
C ALA A 105 16.02 -3.77 -2.82
N SER A 106 15.83 -4.15 -4.08
CA SER A 106 14.79 -5.11 -4.49
C SER A 106 15.01 -6.48 -3.84
N PHE A 107 16.27 -6.95 -3.79
CA PHE A 107 16.61 -8.22 -3.15
C PHE A 107 16.30 -8.21 -1.65
N ILE A 108 16.66 -7.13 -0.93
CA ILE A 108 16.31 -6.96 0.48
C ILE A 108 14.80 -6.97 0.68
N SER A 109 14.04 -6.24 -0.15
CA SER A 109 12.59 -6.20 -0.08
C SER A 109 11.96 -7.59 -0.23
N VAL A 110 12.42 -8.37 -1.21
CA VAL A 110 11.97 -9.75 -1.44
C VAL A 110 12.33 -10.63 -0.26
N LEU A 111 13.59 -10.55 0.23
CA LEU A 111 14.06 -11.34 1.38
C LEU A 111 13.25 -11.04 2.64
N THR A 112 12.96 -9.76 2.91
CA THR A 112 12.14 -9.33 4.04
C THR A 112 10.72 -9.89 3.94
N THR A 113 10.11 -9.82 2.74
CA THR A 113 8.78 -10.38 2.50
C THR A 113 8.74 -11.88 2.78
N PHE A 114 9.72 -12.63 2.28
CA PHE A 114 9.84 -14.07 2.59
C PHE A 114 10.07 -14.31 4.07
N GLY A 115 10.92 -13.51 4.73
CA GLY A 115 11.18 -13.61 6.18
C GLY A 115 9.89 -13.45 6.98
N ILE A 116 9.06 -12.46 6.67
CA ILE A 116 7.76 -12.24 7.32
C ILE A 116 6.83 -13.43 7.09
N LEU A 117 6.72 -13.91 5.83
CA LEU A 117 5.86 -15.06 5.50
C LEU A 117 6.30 -16.33 6.23
N PHE A 118 7.60 -16.61 6.29
CA PHE A 118 8.13 -17.76 7.02
C PHE A 118 7.89 -17.63 8.52
N SER A 119 8.11 -16.44 9.11
CA SER A 119 7.84 -16.20 10.53
C SER A 119 6.36 -16.48 10.87
N ILE A 120 5.44 -15.90 10.09
CA ILE A 120 4.00 -16.15 10.28
C ILE A 120 3.66 -17.63 10.13
N LEU A 121 4.25 -18.30 9.13
CA LEU A 121 4.00 -19.71 8.87
C LEU A 121 4.49 -20.59 10.03
N PHE A 122 5.70 -20.36 10.55
CA PHE A 122 6.25 -21.16 11.63
C PHE A 122 5.43 -21.03 12.92
N GLU A 123 5.06 -19.80 13.30
CA GLU A 123 4.25 -19.57 14.51
C GLU A 123 2.80 -20.09 14.34
N ALA A 124 2.22 -19.94 13.17
CA ALA A 124 0.91 -20.52 12.87
C ALA A 124 0.94 -22.06 12.90
N LEU A 125 1.99 -22.72 12.41
CA LEU A 125 2.15 -24.16 12.51
C LEU A 125 2.30 -24.63 13.97
N HIS A 126 2.98 -23.83 14.79
CA HIS A 126 3.04 -24.10 16.24
C HIS A 126 1.66 -24.02 16.88
N PHE A 127 0.85 -23.00 16.54
CA PHE A 127 -0.54 -22.92 17.00
C PHE A 127 -1.37 -24.14 16.58
N PHE A 128 -1.25 -24.62 15.34
CA PHE A 128 -2.00 -25.77 14.84
C PHE A 128 -1.54 -27.13 15.41
N GLN A 129 -0.47 -27.18 16.21
CA GLN A 129 -0.16 -28.34 17.07
C GLN A 129 -1.01 -28.36 18.33
N ILE A 130 -1.51 -27.19 18.78
CA ILE A 130 -2.35 -27.03 19.97
C ILE A 130 -3.83 -27.14 19.60
N GLU A 131 -4.24 -26.46 18.52
CA GLU A 131 -5.63 -26.36 18.08
C GLU A 131 -5.84 -26.98 16.69
N ASN A 132 -6.94 -27.70 16.50
CA ASN A 132 -7.24 -28.34 15.22
C ASN A 132 -7.58 -27.29 14.13
N PHE A 133 -6.94 -27.38 12.96
CA PHE A 133 -7.12 -26.44 11.85
C PHE A 133 -8.59 -26.29 11.41
N PHE A 134 -9.35 -27.40 11.32
CA PHE A 134 -10.76 -27.32 10.92
C PHE A 134 -11.64 -26.72 12.01
N HIS A 135 -11.35 -27.02 13.29
CA HIS A 135 -12.05 -26.40 14.40
C HIS A 135 -11.76 -24.92 14.48
N PHE A 136 -10.51 -24.50 14.23
CA PHE A 136 -10.14 -23.09 14.15
C PHE A 136 -10.90 -22.35 13.03
N ILE A 137 -10.99 -22.89 11.82
CA ILE A 137 -11.64 -22.19 10.69
C ILE A 137 -13.17 -22.16 10.84
N PHE A 138 -13.79 -23.26 11.21
CA PHE A 138 -15.25 -23.41 11.23
C PHE A 138 -15.89 -23.22 12.61
N GLY A 139 -15.08 -23.09 13.67
CA GLY A 139 -15.57 -22.81 15.01
C GLY A 139 -16.32 -21.48 15.06
N THR A 140 -17.43 -21.45 15.78
CA THR A 140 -18.34 -20.30 15.86
C THR A 140 -18.16 -19.46 17.13
N GLN A 141 -17.21 -19.83 18.00
CA GLN A 141 -16.95 -19.15 19.26
C GLN A 141 -15.50 -18.69 19.33
N TRP A 142 -15.30 -17.40 19.51
CA TRP A 142 -13.99 -16.79 19.72
C TRP A 142 -13.90 -16.22 21.13
N PHE A 143 -13.30 -16.97 22.04
CA PHE A 143 -13.00 -16.57 23.42
C PHE A 143 -11.64 -17.14 23.83
N PRO A 144 -10.53 -16.50 23.49
CA PRO A 144 -9.18 -16.99 23.78
C PRO A 144 -8.94 -17.28 25.28
N GLU A 145 -9.52 -16.46 26.16
CA GLU A 145 -9.44 -16.63 27.63
C GLU A 145 -10.03 -17.97 28.12
N ALA A 146 -10.91 -18.58 27.32
CA ALA A 146 -11.53 -19.89 27.61
C ALA A 146 -11.08 -20.97 26.60
N ASP A 147 -9.91 -20.79 25.97
CA ASP A 147 -9.31 -21.69 24.96
C ASP A 147 -10.24 -22.01 23.79
N LYS A 148 -11.09 -21.04 23.38
CA LYS A 148 -11.98 -21.19 22.22
C LYS A 148 -11.52 -20.31 21.08
N PHE A 149 -11.00 -20.93 20.03
CA PHE A 149 -10.35 -20.26 18.91
C PHE A 149 -11.12 -20.44 17.58
N GLY A 150 -12.45 -20.32 17.57
CA GLY A 150 -13.25 -20.39 16.35
C GLY A 150 -13.20 -19.10 15.54
N ALA A 151 -12.51 -19.08 14.41
CA ALA A 151 -12.27 -17.89 13.61
C ALA A 151 -13.44 -17.50 12.68
N PHE A 152 -14.44 -18.36 12.50
CA PHE A 152 -15.55 -18.11 11.56
C PHE A 152 -16.27 -16.77 11.79
N PRO A 153 -16.62 -16.33 13.02
CA PRO A 153 -17.27 -15.05 13.26
C PRO A 153 -16.40 -13.86 12.85
N LEU A 154 -15.06 -13.97 12.98
CA LEU A 154 -14.12 -12.91 12.63
C LEU A 154 -14.05 -12.72 11.12
N PHE A 155 -13.99 -13.81 10.36
CA PHE A 155 -14.06 -13.75 8.90
C PHE A 155 -15.41 -13.27 8.41
N ALA A 156 -16.50 -13.74 9.02
CA ALA A 156 -17.86 -13.26 8.71
C ALA A 156 -17.98 -11.73 8.91
N GLY A 157 -17.51 -11.20 10.06
CA GLY A 157 -17.47 -9.77 10.31
C GLY A 157 -16.59 -9.00 9.31
N THR A 158 -15.42 -9.55 8.97
CA THR A 158 -14.52 -8.95 7.98
C THR A 158 -15.20 -8.81 6.61
N PHE A 159 -15.81 -9.87 6.11
CA PHE A 159 -16.52 -9.83 4.83
C PHE A 159 -17.77 -8.94 4.90
N TYR A 160 -18.51 -8.99 5.99
CA TYR A 160 -19.73 -8.22 6.15
C TYR A 160 -19.47 -6.71 6.12
N ILE A 161 -18.52 -6.22 6.93
CA ILE A 161 -18.14 -4.80 6.95
C ILE A 161 -17.56 -4.39 5.58
N THR A 162 -16.76 -5.26 4.94
CA THR A 162 -16.25 -5.03 3.58
C THR A 162 -17.37 -4.87 2.56
N ILE A 163 -18.42 -5.71 2.60
CA ILE A 163 -19.57 -5.61 1.70
C ILE A 163 -20.28 -4.28 1.89
N ILE A 164 -20.52 -3.84 3.13
CA ILE A 164 -21.14 -2.53 3.42
C ILE A 164 -20.30 -1.39 2.81
N ALA A 165 -18.99 -1.43 3.04
CA ALA A 165 -18.09 -0.41 2.50
C ALA A 165 -18.08 -0.38 0.96
N MET A 166 -18.03 -1.54 0.32
CA MET A 166 -18.00 -1.63 -1.14
C MET A 166 -19.33 -1.29 -1.78
N ALA A 167 -20.45 -1.56 -1.10
CA ALA A 167 -21.79 -1.14 -1.55
C ALA A 167 -21.93 0.40 -1.67
N ILE A 168 -21.12 1.14 -0.91
CA ILE A 168 -21.04 2.60 -0.97
C ILE A 168 -19.94 3.04 -1.94
N ALA A 169 -18.74 2.47 -1.78
CA ALA A 169 -17.55 2.93 -2.48
C ALA A 169 -17.60 2.68 -4.00
N ILE A 170 -18.12 1.52 -4.45
CA ILE A 170 -18.15 1.19 -5.88
C ILE A 170 -19.12 2.12 -6.64
N PRO A 171 -20.40 2.28 -6.26
CA PRO A 171 -21.32 3.13 -7.01
C PRO A 171 -20.86 4.59 -7.02
N ILE A 172 -20.52 5.15 -5.85
CA ILE A 172 -20.14 6.57 -5.73
C ILE A 172 -18.82 6.83 -6.43
N GLY A 173 -17.82 5.96 -6.22
CA GLY A 173 -16.51 6.08 -6.85
C GLY A 173 -16.57 5.98 -8.37
N LEU A 174 -17.34 5.01 -8.91
CA LEU A 174 -17.51 4.85 -10.35
C LEU A 174 -18.29 6.02 -10.98
N LEU A 175 -19.38 6.47 -10.37
CA LEU A 175 -20.15 7.62 -10.87
C LEU A 175 -19.29 8.90 -10.85
N SER A 176 -18.50 9.09 -9.80
CA SER A 176 -17.55 10.20 -9.71
C SER A 176 -16.49 10.13 -10.82
N ALA A 177 -15.95 8.95 -11.11
CA ALA A 177 -14.99 8.73 -12.20
C ALA A 177 -15.60 9.05 -13.57
N ILE A 178 -16.81 8.56 -13.85
CA ILE A 178 -17.52 8.84 -15.09
C ILE A 178 -17.78 10.35 -15.25
N TYR A 179 -18.20 11.01 -14.17
CA TYR A 179 -18.40 12.46 -14.20
C TYR A 179 -17.10 13.20 -14.53
N MET A 180 -15.99 12.86 -13.84
CA MET A 180 -14.71 13.53 -14.04
C MET A 180 -14.12 13.30 -15.44
N SER A 181 -14.21 12.06 -15.95
CA SER A 181 -13.62 11.70 -17.25
C SER A 181 -14.45 12.21 -18.45
N GLU A 182 -15.78 12.23 -18.33
CA GLU A 182 -16.65 12.42 -19.49
C GLU A 182 -17.46 13.74 -19.47
N TYR A 183 -17.79 14.27 -18.29
CA TYR A 183 -18.67 15.44 -18.17
C TYR A 183 -18.01 16.68 -17.62
N ALA A 184 -17.03 16.53 -16.73
CA ALA A 184 -16.41 17.66 -16.05
C ALA A 184 -15.59 18.52 -17.00
N SER A 185 -15.62 19.84 -16.81
CA SER A 185 -14.67 20.73 -17.45
C SER A 185 -13.24 20.50 -16.90
N ASN A 186 -12.21 20.85 -17.67
CA ASN A 186 -10.83 20.74 -17.19
C ASN A 186 -10.60 21.49 -15.87
N LYS A 187 -11.27 22.64 -15.65
CA LYS A 187 -11.20 23.39 -14.39
C LYS A 187 -11.79 22.61 -13.23
N THR A 188 -12.95 22.00 -13.42
CA THR A 188 -13.65 21.19 -12.41
C THR A 188 -12.85 19.93 -12.07
N ARG A 189 -12.33 19.22 -13.09
CA ARG A 189 -11.50 18.03 -12.92
C ARG A 189 -10.22 18.35 -12.13
N ASN A 190 -9.52 19.42 -12.50
CA ASN A 190 -8.30 19.87 -11.83
C ASN A 190 -8.53 20.32 -10.38
N LEU A 191 -9.75 20.62 -9.97
CA LEU A 191 -10.12 20.94 -8.59
C LEU A 191 -10.53 19.67 -7.82
N ILE A 192 -11.38 18.81 -8.41
CA ILE A 192 -11.95 17.64 -7.71
C ILE A 192 -10.89 16.56 -7.52
N LYS A 193 -10.03 16.29 -8.51
CA LYS A 193 -9.02 15.21 -8.40
C LYS A 193 -8.06 15.40 -7.23
N PRO A 194 -7.46 16.58 -6.99
CA PRO A 194 -6.65 16.82 -5.78
C PRO A 194 -7.45 16.73 -4.47
N LEU A 195 -8.72 17.15 -4.46
CA LEU A 195 -9.55 17.00 -3.25
C LEU A 195 -9.79 15.54 -2.88
N LEU A 196 -10.01 14.67 -3.86
CA LEU A 196 -10.09 13.23 -3.63
C LEU A 196 -8.74 12.65 -3.16
N GLU A 197 -7.62 13.13 -3.69
CA GLU A 197 -6.28 12.69 -3.25
C GLU A 197 -5.99 13.11 -1.81
N ILE A 198 -6.44 14.30 -1.38
CA ILE A 198 -6.36 14.75 0.03
C ILE A 198 -7.16 13.82 0.93
N LEU A 199 -8.39 13.44 0.55
CA LEU A 199 -9.20 12.48 1.30
C LEU A 199 -8.50 11.12 1.45
N ALA A 200 -7.87 10.62 0.38
CA ALA A 200 -7.09 9.39 0.43
C ALA A 200 -5.85 9.47 1.35
N GLY A 201 -5.33 10.69 1.56
CA GLY A 201 -4.16 10.95 2.42
C GLY A 201 -4.47 11.07 3.91
N ILE A 202 -5.73 11.13 4.32
CA ILE A 202 -6.11 11.23 5.73
C ILE A 202 -5.77 9.90 6.45
N PRO A 203 -5.07 9.93 7.61
CA PRO A 203 -4.78 8.74 8.39
C PRO A 203 -6.05 7.98 8.79
N THR A 204 -6.04 6.64 8.68
CA THR A 204 -7.22 5.79 8.98
C THR A 204 -7.71 5.92 10.42
N VAL A 205 -6.81 6.25 11.37
CA VAL A 205 -7.18 6.54 12.76
C VAL A 205 -8.15 7.72 12.85
N VAL A 206 -7.96 8.77 12.04
CA VAL A 206 -8.87 9.93 12.01
C VAL A 206 -10.25 9.53 11.51
N TYR A 207 -10.31 8.70 10.48
CA TYR A 207 -11.57 8.11 10.01
C TYR A 207 -12.24 7.24 11.06
N GLY A 208 -11.46 6.44 11.81
CA GLY A 208 -11.96 5.61 12.89
C GLY A 208 -12.56 6.45 14.04
N PHE A 209 -11.88 7.52 14.41
CA PHE A 209 -12.36 8.45 15.41
C PHE A 209 -13.66 9.15 14.96
N PHE A 210 -13.73 9.60 13.71
CA PHE A 210 -14.93 10.16 13.11
C PHE A 210 -16.07 9.14 13.06
N ALA A 211 -15.79 7.89 12.73
CA ALA A 211 -16.77 6.80 12.74
C ALA A 211 -17.36 6.60 14.15
N ALA A 212 -16.52 6.56 15.19
CA ALA A 212 -16.93 6.30 16.57
C ALA A 212 -17.69 7.47 17.20
N ILE A 213 -17.23 8.73 16.98
CA ILE A 213 -17.78 9.90 17.71
C ILE A 213 -18.90 10.59 16.93
N THR A 214 -18.92 10.50 15.61
CA THR A 214 -19.90 11.23 14.79
C THR A 214 -20.90 10.29 14.12
N ILE A 215 -20.40 9.29 13.39
CA ILE A 215 -21.28 8.43 12.57
C ILE A 215 -22.05 7.42 13.42
N ALA A 216 -21.38 6.76 14.38
CA ALA A 216 -22.05 5.76 15.22
C ALA A 216 -23.17 6.37 16.07
N PRO A 217 -23.00 7.51 16.79
CA PRO A 217 -24.10 8.18 17.49
C PRO A 217 -25.21 8.66 16.55
N ALA A 218 -24.89 9.12 15.35
CA ALA A 218 -25.89 9.54 14.37
C ALA A 218 -26.75 8.36 13.89
N ILE A 219 -26.13 7.19 13.69
CA ILE A 219 -26.84 5.94 13.34
C ILE A 219 -27.76 5.54 14.48
N VAL A 220 -27.25 5.52 15.73
CA VAL A 220 -28.06 5.20 16.92
C VAL A 220 -29.27 6.12 16.99
N ALA A 221 -29.06 7.44 16.99
CA ALA A 221 -30.14 8.41 17.07
C ALA A 221 -31.15 8.31 15.93
N PHE A 222 -30.73 7.93 14.73
CA PHE A 222 -31.61 7.75 13.59
C PHE A 222 -32.49 6.51 13.73
N PHE A 223 -31.90 5.35 14.03
CA PHE A 223 -32.63 4.09 14.05
C PHE A 223 -33.51 3.89 15.31
N GLU A 224 -33.10 4.46 16.45
CA GLU A 224 -33.90 4.47 17.68
C GLU A 224 -35.25 5.21 17.50
N GLN A 225 -35.32 6.24 16.62
CA GLN A 225 -36.58 6.91 16.28
C GLN A 225 -37.61 5.96 15.63
N PHE A 226 -37.14 4.87 15.02
CA PHE A 226 -37.98 3.85 14.42
C PHE A 226 -38.19 2.62 15.31
N GLY A 227 -37.69 2.68 16.56
CA GLY A 227 -37.85 1.61 17.56
C GLY A 227 -36.88 0.43 17.37
N PHE A 228 -35.80 0.62 16.63
CA PHE A 228 -34.74 -0.41 16.52
C PHE A 228 -33.79 -0.31 17.70
N GLU A 229 -33.41 -1.46 18.26
CA GLU A 229 -32.30 -1.54 19.21
C GLU A 229 -30.98 -1.46 18.45
N VAL A 230 -30.12 -0.49 18.80
CA VAL A 230 -28.85 -0.24 18.12
C VAL A 230 -27.71 -0.25 19.13
N SER A 231 -26.70 -1.07 18.88
CA SER A 231 -25.48 -1.02 19.66
C SER A 231 -24.68 0.23 19.35
N PHE A 232 -24.13 0.89 20.38
CA PHE A 232 -23.26 2.07 20.18
C PHE A 232 -22.07 1.75 19.26
N GLN A 233 -21.43 0.58 19.48
CA GLN A 233 -20.48 0.00 18.54
C GLN A 233 -21.26 -0.94 17.61
N ASN A 234 -21.29 -0.64 16.33
CA ASN A 234 -22.04 -1.40 15.33
C ASN A 234 -21.23 -1.54 14.03
N ALA A 235 -21.58 -2.53 13.21
CA ALA A 235 -20.87 -2.80 11.96
C ALA A 235 -21.13 -1.76 10.87
N LEU A 236 -22.27 -1.06 10.94
CA LEU A 236 -22.69 -0.10 9.92
C LEU A 236 -21.81 1.15 9.90
N ALA A 237 -21.44 1.69 11.09
CA ALA A 237 -20.64 2.90 11.21
C ALA A 237 -19.24 2.76 10.54
N PRO A 238 -18.42 1.76 10.88
CA PRO A 238 -17.15 1.56 10.21
C PRO A 238 -17.32 1.18 8.74
N GLY A 239 -18.35 0.44 8.36
CA GLY A 239 -18.64 0.12 6.97
C GLY A 239 -18.89 1.35 6.11
N ILE A 240 -19.70 2.31 6.59
CA ILE A 240 -19.97 3.57 5.88
C ILE A 240 -18.67 4.40 5.75
N VAL A 241 -17.95 4.60 6.85
CA VAL A 241 -16.76 5.46 6.86
C VAL A 241 -15.64 4.85 6.04
N MET A 242 -15.45 3.53 6.11
CA MET A 242 -14.51 2.80 5.24
C MET A 242 -14.91 2.91 3.76
N GLY A 243 -16.21 2.87 3.47
CA GLY A 243 -16.72 3.13 2.12
C GLY A 243 -16.31 4.52 1.62
N ILE A 244 -16.51 5.57 2.42
CA ILE A 244 -16.10 6.93 2.09
C ILE A 244 -14.58 7.03 1.85
N MET A 245 -13.76 6.39 2.69
CA MET A 245 -12.30 6.36 2.55
C MET A 245 -11.84 5.67 1.24
N ILE A 246 -12.59 4.68 0.75
CA ILE A 246 -12.24 3.92 -0.45
C ILE A 246 -12.70 4.62 -1.74
N ILE A 247 -13.72 5.50 -1.69
CA ILE A 247 -14.22 6.26 -2.86
C ILE A 247 -13.08 6.88 -3.69
N PRO A 248 -12.10 7.62 -3.11
CA PRO A 248 -11.04 8.23 -3.89
C PRO A 248 -10.21 7.25 -4.70
N ILE A 249 -9.93 6.07 -4.15
CA ILE A 249 -9.14 5.02 -4.81
C ILE A 249 -9.87 4.49 -6.03
N ILE A 250 -11.15 4.12 -5.86
CA ILE A 250 -11.98 3.61 -6.96
C ILE A 250 -12.19 4.69 -8.01
N SER A 251 -12.47 5.92 -7.59
CA SER A 251 -12.72 7.05 -8.49
C SER A 251 -11.48 7.40 -9.30
N SER A 252 -10.30 7.54 -8.68
CA SER A 252 -9.08 7.92 -9.38
C SER A 252 -8.64 6.85 -10.38
N LEU A 253 -8.60 5.57 -9.96
CA LEU A 253 -8.19 4.48 -10.85
C LEU A 253 -9.21 4.26 -11.99
N SER A 254 -10.51 4.39 -11.72
CA SER A 254 -11.53 4.27 -12.75
C SER A 254 -11.50 5.45 -13.73
N ASP A 255 -11.26 6.69 -13.25
CA ASP A 255 -11.06 7.88 -14.10
C ASP A 255 -9.88 7.68 -15.05
N ASP A 256 -8.75 7.20 -14.56
CA ASP A 256 -7.56 6.95 -15.39
C ASP A 256 -7.83 5.91 -16.48
N VAL A 257 -8.55 4.83 -16.15
CA VAL A 257 -8.90 3.77 -17.12
C VAL A 257 -9.93 4.26 -18.13
N ILE A 258 -10.97 4.96 -17.71
CA ILE A 258 -11.99 5.53 -18.61
C ILE A 258 -11.34 6.55 -19.55
N SER A 259 -10.47 7.41 -19.04
CA SER A 259 -9.75 8.41 -19.83
C SER A 259 -8.78 7.79 -20.83
N SER A 260 -8.26 6.59 -20.57
CA SER A 260 -7.34 5.86 -21.46
C SER A 260 -8.01 5.28 -22.72
N VAL A 261 -9.36 5.20 -22.76
CA VAL A 261 -10.08 4.74 -23.94
C VAL A 261 -9.84 5.73 -25.10
N PRO A 262 -9.36 5.26 -26.29
CA PRO A 262 -8.96 6.16 -27.38
C PRO A 262 -10.11 7.02 -27.91
N GLN A 263 -9.80 8.26 -28.29
CA GLN A 263 -10.79 9.23 -28.77
C GLN A 263 -11.44 8.80 -30.10
N HIS A 264 -10.73 8.08 -30.98
CA HIS A 264 -11.31 7.58 -32.23
C HIS A 264 -12.46 6.62 -32.01
N VAL A 265 -12.46 5.83 -30.94
CA VAL A 265 -13.55 4.93 -30.56
C VAL A 265 -14.80 5.73 -30.16
N ARG A 266 -14.60 6.83 -29.41
CA ARG A 266 -15.68 7.76 -29.04
C ARG A 266 -16.27 8.48 -30.26
N HIS A 267 -15.39 9.01 -31.12
CA HIS A 267 -15.83 9.72 -32.34
C HIS A 267 -16.52 8.77 -33.32
N GLY A 268 -16.07 7.51 -33.41
CA GLY A 268 -16.72 6.50 -34.24
C GLY A 268 -18.16 6.22 -33.82
N SER A 269 -18.43 6.10 -32.51
CA SER A 269 -19.77 5.90 -32.00
C SER A 269 -20.69 7.11 -32.21
N LEU A 270 -20.16 8.33 -32.03
CA LEU A 270 -20.90 9.57 -32.32
C LEU A 270 -21.23 9.70 -33.83
N ALA A 271 -20.29 9.30 -34.71
CA ALA A 271 -20.51 9.29 -36.16
C ALA A 271 -21.59 8.30 -36.60
N LEU A 272 -21.80 7.22 -35.82
CA LEU A 272 -22.93 6.26 -36.02
C LEU A 272 -24.28 6.77 -35.45
N GLY A 273 -24.33 8.01 -34.96
CA GLY A 273 -25.56 8.64 -34.47
C GLY A 273 -25.84 8.42 -32.98
N MET A 274 -24.92 7.80 -32.22
CA MET A 274 -25.09 7.64 -30.77
C MET A 274 -24.94 9.00 -30.06
N ASN A 275 -25.79 9.22 -29.04
CA ASN A 275 -25.62 10.37 -28.18
C ASN A 275 -24.47 10.12 -27.14
N LYS A 276 -24.07 11.16 -26.39
CA LYS A 276 -22.95 11.07 -25.44
C LYS A 276 -23.17 10.01 -24.36
N ALA A 277 -24.39 9.91 -23.80
CA ALA A 277 -24.70 8.95 -22.76
C ALA A 277 -24.67 7.50 -23.29
N GLU A 278 -25.18 7.28 -24.51
CA GLU A 278 -25.11 5.98 -25.21
C GLU A 278 -23.66 5.59 -25.51
N THR A 279 -22.84 6.52 -25.99
CA THR A 279 -21.40 6.31 -26.22
C THR A 279 -20.71 5.86 -24.92
N ILE A 280 -20.97 6.54 -23.80
CA ILE A 280 -20.40 6.17 -22.51
C ILE A 280 -20.86 4.77 -22.10
N LYS A 281 -22.16 4.51 -22.14
CA LYS A 281 -22.76 3.26 -21.64
C LYS A 281 -22.38 2.04 -22.49
N PHE A 282 -22.40 2.15 -23.81
CA PHE A 282 -22.28 1.01 -24.72
C PHE A 282 -20.90 0.84 -25.33
N VAL A 283 -20.04 1.87 -25.28
CA VAL A 283 -18.71 1.84 -25.91
C VAL A 283 -17.61 2.07 -24.88
N VAL A 284 -17.64 3.18 -24.14
CA VAL A 284 -16.55 3.56 -23.24
C VAL A 284 -16.49 2.65 -22.02
N LEU A 285 -17.60 2.49 -21.28
CA LEU A 285 -17.65 1.67 -20.07
C LEU A 285 -17.32 0.20 -20.31
N PRO A 286 -17.88 -0.47 -21.37
CA PRO A 286 -17.46 -1.84 -21.67
C PRO A 286 -15.98 -1.97 -22.01
N SER A 287 -15.40 -0.98 -22.70
CA SER A 287 -13.97 -0.96 -23.03
C SER A 287 -13.10 -0.75 -21.78
N ALA A 288 -13.53 0.08 -20.84
CA ALA A 288 -12.88 0.36 -19.56
C ALA A 288 -13.15 -0.69 -18.47
N LEU A 289 -14.13 -1.58 -18.67
CA LEU A 289 -14.62 -2.52 -17.65
C LEU A 289 -13.53 -3.37 -16.98
N PRO A 290 -12.50 -3.89 -17.69
CA PRO A 290 -11.42 -4.64 -17.05
C PRO A 290 -10.69 -3.84 -16.00
N GLY A 291 -10.43 -2.56 -16.27
CA GLY A 291 -9.73 -1.67 -15.35
C GLY A 291 -10.64 -1.20 -14.20
N ILE A 292 -11.94 -0.97 -14.45
CA ILE A 292 -12.91 -0.64 -13.40
C ILE A 292 -13.04 -1.79 -12.40
N ILE A 293 -13.10 -3.04 -12.90
CA ILE A 293 -13.09 -4.23 -12.03
C ILE A 293 -11.79 -4.30 -11.24
N ALA A 294 -10.64 -4.01 -11.85
CA ALA A 294 -9.36 -3.98 -11.16
C ALA A 294 -9.35 -2.95 -10.01
N ALA A 295 -9.84 -1.74 -10.26
CA ALA A 295 -9.96 -0.68 -9.25
C ALA A 295 -10.88 -1.11 -8.09
N SER A 296 -12.02 -1.72 -8.39
CA SER A 296 -12.96 -2.23 -7.39
C SER A 296 -12.35 -3.34 -6.54
N LEU A 297 -11.63 -4.29 -7.14
CA LEU A 297 -10.98 -5.39 -6.43
C LEU A 297 -9.79 -4.92 -5.58
N LEU A 298 -9.08 -3.87 -6.00
CA LEU A 298 -8.09 -3.21 -5.15
C LEU A 298 -8.76 -2.56 -3.92
N GLY A 299 -9.93 -1.93 -4.12
CA GLY A 299 -10.75 -1.42 -3.02
C GLY A 299 -11.15 -2.52 -2.03
N VAL A 300 -11.60 -3.69 -2.52
CA VAL A 300 -11.91 -4.86 -1.68
C VAL A 300 -10.68 -5.32 -0.89
N SER A 301 -9.52 -5.45 -1.53
CA SER A 301 -8.29 -5.88 -0.86
C SER A 301 -7.88 -4.91 0.25
N ARG A 302 -8.07 -3.61 0.04
CA ARG A 302 -7.80 -2.59 1.05
C ARG A 302 -8.81 -2.67 2.21
N ALA A 303 -10.09 -2.88 1.92
CA ALA A 303 -11.14 -3.02 2.92
C ALA A 303 -10.93 -4.23 3.84
N LEU A 304 -10.54 -5.37 3.28
CA LEU A 304 -10.27 -6.61 4.04
C LEU A 304 -9.11 -6.46 5.04
N GLY A 305 -8.17 -5.57 4.76
CA GLY A 305 -7.03 -5.29 5.63
C GLY A 305 -7.23 -4.12 6.59
N GLU A 306 -8.39 -3.45 6.59
CA GLU A 306 -8.62 -2.28 7.44
C GLU A 306 -8.76 -2.68 8.90
N THR A 307 -8.03 -1.99 9.77
CA THR A 307 -7.98 -2.32 11.20
C THR A 307 -8.49 -1.15 12.05
N MET A 308 -7.94 0.06 11.82
CA MET A 308 -8.13 1.18 12.76
C MET A 308 -9.57 1.71 12.78
N ILE A 309 -10.24 1.78 11.64
CA ILE A 309 -11.64 2.22 11.58
C ILE A 309 -12.53 1.22 12.31
N VAL A 310 -12.27 -0.07 12.13
CA VAL A 310 -13.10 -1.15 12.71
C VAL A 310 -12.88 -1.25 14.21
N VAL A 311 -11.63 -1.23 14.69
CA VAL A 311 -11.33 -1.34 16.14
C VAL A 311 -11.97 -0.21 16.94
N MET A 312 -12.09 0.97 16.35
CA MET A 312 -12.66 2.15 17.03
C MET A 312 -14.18 2.18 17.01
N ALA A 313 -14.84 1.66 15.97
CA ALA A 313 -16.27 1.88 15.75
C ALA A 313 -17.14 0.61 15.76
N ALA A 314 -16.60 -0.58 15.45
CA ALA A 314 -17.37 -1.81 15.41
C ALA A 314 -17.34 -2.63 16.72
N GLY A 315 -16.30 -2.43 17.53
CA GLY A 315 -16.10 -3.15 18.80
C GLY A 315 -15.22 -4.39 18.67
N LEU A 316 -15.03 -5.06 19.83
CA LEU A 316 -14.14 -6.21 19.95
C LEU A 316 -14.91 -7.54 20.04
N GLN A 317 -16.24 -7.54 20.06
CA GLN A 317 -17.02 -8.77 20.24
C GLN A 317 -17.14 -9.56 18.93
N ALA A 318 -16.79 -10.83 18.99
CA ALA A 318 -16.87 -11.75 17.85
C ALA A 318 -18.30 -12.32 17.70
N ASN A 319 -19.27 -11.47 17.39
CA ASN A 319 -20.64 -11.87 17.19
C ASN A 319 -20.88 -12.35 15.75
N LEU A 320 -21.63 -13.44 15.64
CA LEU A 320 -22.12 -13.95 14.37
C LEU A 320 -23.57 -13.50 14.17
N THR A 321 -23.77 -12.34 13.57
CA THR A 321 -25.07 -11.75 13.30
C THR A 321 -25.13 -11.21 11.85
N LEU A 322 -26.32 -11.13 11.29
CA LEU A 322 -26.56 -10.45 10.00
C LEU A 322 -27.15 -9.04 10.19
N ASN A 323 -27.34 -8.62 11.43
CA ASN A 323 -27.82 -7.28 11.73
C ASN A 323 -26.64 -6.28 11.71
N PRO A 324 -26.63 -5.29 10.79
CA PRO A 324 -25.54 -4.30 10.71
C PRO A 324 -25.50 -3.34 11.90
N LEU A 325 -26.55 -3.32 12.73
CA LEU A 325 -26.67 -2.48 13.91
C LEU A 325 -26.06 -3.13 15.17
N ASP A 326 -25.64 -4.39 15.07
CA ASP A 326 -24.97 -5.10 16.16
C ASP A 326 -23.44 -4.91 16.11
N THR A 327 -22.80 -5.21 17.25
CA THR A 327 -21.34 -5.23 17.34
C THR A 327 -20.77 -6.41 16.55
N MET A 328 -19.72 -6.15 15.78
CA MET A 328 -18.92 -7.17 15.11
C MET A 328 -17.43 -6.80 15.19
N THR A 329 -16.58 -7.82 15.07
CA THR A 329 -15.14 -7.57 14.95
C THR A 329 -14.57 -8.24 13.71
N THR A 330 -13.35 -7.85 13.32
CA THR A 330 -12.66 -8.40 12.15
C THR A 330 -11.41 -9.18 12.56
N VAL A 331 -10.91 -9.99 11.62
CA VAL A 331 -9.66 -10.73 11.79
C VAL A 331 -8.50 -9.78 12.14
N THR A 332 -8.37 -8.66 11.43
CA THR A 332 -7.29 -7.68 11.65
C THR A 332 -7.33 -7.04 13.02
N VAL A 333 -8.52 -6.75 13.53
CA VAL A 333 -8.72 -6.20 14.89
C VAL A 333 -8.25 -7.20 15.94
N ARG A 334 -8.62 -8.48 15.79
CA ARG A 334 -8.21 -9.52 16.75
C ARG A 334 -6.72 -9.83 16.70
N ILE A 335 -6.08 -9.73 15.53
CA ILE A 335 -4.62 -9.82 15.43
C ILE A 335 -3.95 -8.70 16.25
N VAL A 336 -4.42 -7.45 16.11
CA VAL A 336 -3.85 -6.32 16.86
C VAL A 336 -4.12 -6.47 18.36
N ASP A 337 -5.33 -6.85 18.76
CA ASP A 337 -5.71 -7.07 20.16
C ASP A 337 -4.79 -8.09 20.85
N ALA A 338 -4.59 -9.26 20.22
CA ALA A 338 -3.69 -10.30 20.75
C ALA A 338 -2.20 -9.91 20.75
N MET A 339 -1.77 -9.02 19.83
CA MET A 339 -0.36 -8.58 19.73
C MET A 339 -0.03 -7.39 20.63
N THR A 340 -1.03 -6.63 21.09
CA THR A 340 -0.85 -5.45 21.95
C THR A 340 -1.13 -5.72 23.43
N GLY A 341 -1.65 -6.91 23.77
CA GLY A 341 -1.87 -7.33 25.15
C GLY A 341 -0.57 -7.68 25.90
N ASP A 342 -0.62 -7.71 27.22
CA ASP A 342 0.49 -8.11 28.11
C ASP A 342 0.71 -9.65 28.14
N GLN A 343 0.51 -10.31 27.01
CA GLN A 343 0.58 -11.77 26.89
C GLN A 343 2.01 -12.24 26.60
N ALA A 344 2.36 -13.43 27.11
CA ALA A 344 3.62 -14.07 26.76
C ALA A 344 3.64 -14.40 25.25
N PHE A 345 4.77 -14.22 24.58
CA PHE A 345 4.92 -14.45 23.13
C PHE A 345 4.48 -15.87 22.71
N ASN A 346 4.72 -16.88 23.56
CA ASN A 346 4.36 -18.27 23.30
C ASN A 346 2.96 -18.64 23.84
N SER A 347 2.13 -17.70 24.26
CA SER A 347 0.77 -17.99 24.69
C SER A 347 -0.09 -18.45 23.51
N PRO A 348 -1.07 -19.36 23.70
CA PRO A 348 -1.99 -19.78 22.65
C PRO A 348 -2.72 -18.60 22.01
N GLU A 349 -2.99 -17.55 22.76
CA GLU A 349 -3.64 -16.33 22.28
C GLU A 349 -2.74 -15.57 21.29
N THR A 350 -1.47 -15.34 21.64
CA THR A 350 -0.51 -14.68 20.72
C THR A 350 -0.25 -15.54 19.48
N LEU A 351 -0.11 -16.86 19.64
CA LEU A 351 0.06 -17.79 18.52
C LEU A 351 -1.17 -17.81 17.60
N SER A 352 -2.38 -17.65 18.14
CA SER A 352 -3.62 -17.56 17.37
C SER A 352 -3.64 -16.36 16.43
N ALA A 353 -2.99 -15.23 16.79
CA ALA A 353 -2.85 -14.08 15.93
C ALA A 353 -2.03 -14.40 14.66
N PHE A 354 -0.95 -15.19 14.78
CA PHE A 354 -0.20 -15.67 13.62
C PHE A 354 -1.03 -16.62 12.76
N ALA A 355 -1.82 -17.49 13.36
CA ALA A 355 -2.75 -18.37 12.63
C ALA A 355 -3.82 -17.57 11.89
N LEU A 356 -4.43 -16.55 12.53
CA LEU A 356 -5.36 -15.63 11.87
C LEU A 356 -4.68 -14.88 10.71
N GLY A 357 -3.46 -14.39 10.93
CA GLY A 357 -2.66 -13.71 9.91
C GLY A 357 -2.38 -14.60 8.70
N LEU A 358 -1.98 -15.86 8.91
CA LEU A 358 -1.74 -16.83 7.85
C LEU A 358 -3.01 -17.11 7.04
N VAL A 359 -4.15 -17.36 7.71
CA VAL A 359 -5.41 -17.64 7.01
C VAL A 359 -5.90 -16.39 6.26
N LEU A 360 -5.80 -15.20 6.85
CA LEU A 360 -6.15 -13.95 6.17
C LEU A 360 -5.26 -13.71 4.93
N PHE A 361 -3.96 -13.99 5.04
CA PHE A 361 -3.04 -13.94 3.91
C PHE A 361 -3.47 -14.90 2.79
N LEU A 362 -3.82 -16.14 3.10
CA LEU A 362 -4.29 -17.11 2.11
C LEU A 362 -5.61 -16.67 1.46
N VAL A 363 -6.56 -16.15 2.23
CA VAL A 363 -7.84 -15.63 1.72
C VAL A 363 -7.58 -14.44 0.78
N THR A 364 -6.77 -13.48 1.18
CA THR A 364 -6.45 -12.32 0.33
C THR A 364 -5.65 -12.71 -0.91
N LEU A 365 -4.76 -13.69 -0.81
CA LEU A 365 -4.02 -14.25 -1.95
C LEU A 365 -4.98 -14.88 -2.97
N VAL A 366 -5.94 -15.69 -2.53
CA VAL A 366 -6.96 -16.29 -3.40
C VAL A 366 -7.79 -15.20 -4.09
N ILE A 367 -8.23 -14.18 -3.36
CA ILE A 367 -8.97 -13.04 -3.93
C ILE A 367 -8.12 -12.30 -4.97
N ASN A 368 -6.84 -12.07 -4.72
CA ASN A 368 -5.94 -11.39 -5.65
C ASN A 368 -5.64 -12.23 -6.91
N ILE A 369 -5.49 -13.55 -6.77
CA ILE A 369 -5.33 -14.47 -7.91
C ILE A 369 -6.62 -14.47 -8.75
N PHE A 370 -7.78 -14.58 -8.11
CA PHE A 370 -9.08 -14.53 -8.78
C PHE A 370 -9.28 -13.18 -9.49
N SER A 371 -8.96 -12.07 -8.83
CA SER A 371 -8.94 -10.73 -9.40
C SER A 371 -8.10 -10.66 -10.69
N SER A 372 -6.86 -11.14 -10.61
CA SER A 372 -5.95 -11.16 -11.76
C SER A 372 -6.47 -12.03 -12.91
N TYR A 373 -7.13 -13.16 -12.60
CA TYR A 373 -7.75 -14.02 -13.60
C TYR A 373 -8.93 -13.31 -14.29
N VAL A 374 -9.83 -12.69 -13.53
CA VAL A 374 -10.98 -11.94 -14.03
C VAL A 374 -10.52 -10.80 -14.95
N ILE A 375 -9.55 -9.99 -14.50
CA ILE A 375 -8.98 -8.89 -15.29
C ILE A 375 -8.43 -9.40 -16.63
N ARG A 376 -7.61 -10.47 -16.62
CA ARG A 376 -7.04 -11.04 -17.86
C ARG A 376 -8.12 -11.55 -18.83
N LYS A 377 -9.18 -12.19 -18.30
CA LYS A 377 -10.30 -12.70 -19.11
C LYS A 377 -11.07 -11.57 -19.79
N PHE A 378 -11.39 -10.51 -19.03
CA PHE A 378 -12.08 -9.34 -19.59
C PHE A 378 -11.18 -8.54 -20.54
N HIS A 379 -9.90 -8.39 -20.22
CA HIS A 379 -8.95 -7.72 -21.11
C HIS A 379 -8.83 -8.42 -22.47
N LYS A 380 -8.82 -9.76 -22.51
CA LYS A 380 -8.86 -10.51 -23.77
C LYS A 380 -10.15 -10.31 -24.55
N LYS A 381 -11.31 -10.21 -23.88
CA LYS A 381 -12.62 -10.07 -24.52
C LYS A 381 -12.84 -8.69 -25.12
N TYR A 382 -12.34 -7.64 -24.45
CA TYR A 382 -12.54 -6.24 -24.83
C TYR A 382 -11.30 -5.56 -25.38
N LYS A 383 -10.21 -6.31 -25.61
CA LYS A 383 -9.06 -5.79 -26.32
C LYS A 383 -9.51 -5.42 -27.72
N VAL A 384 -9.77 -4.13 -27.95
CA VAL A 384 -9.93 -3.60 -29.30
C VAL A 384 -8.64 -3.91 -30.01
N SER A 385 -8.71 -4.79 -31.01
CA SER A 385 -7.58 -5.14 -31.87
C SER A 385 -6.99 -3.83 -32.39
N ASN A 386 -5.73 -3.56 -32.04
CA ASN A 386 -4.97 -2.55 -32.73
C ASN A 386 -4.84 -3.03 -34.18
N LEU A 387 -5.79 -2.66 -35.02
CA LEU A 387 -5.69 -2.63 -36.47
C LEU A 387 -5.10 -1.31 -36.92
#